data_75d16563cea910e4975fcef343024c4c
#
_entry.id   75d16563cea910e4975fcef343024c4c
#
_cell.length_a   1.000
_cell.length_b   1.000
_cell.length_c   1.000
_cell.angle_alpha   90.00
_cell.angle_beta   90.00
_cell.angle_gamma   90.00
#
_symmetry.space_group_name_H-M   'P 1'
#
loop_
_entity.id
_entity.type
_entity.pdbx_description
1 polymer ?
#
loop_
_entity_poly.entity_id
_entity_poly.type
_entity_poly.pdbx_seq_one_letter_code
_entity_poly.pdbx_strand_id
1 'polypeptide(L)'
;MAIFHREQHRMQRIGWLRAAVLGANDGIVSTASLVLGVAAAHATHSGVVIAGAAGLVAGAMSMAAGEYVSVSSQADTERADVALERKGLSADKKGEMEELAGIYVGRGIDPALAMEVARQLMAHDSVGAHARDELGISALLPPRPIQAALTSAGAVAVGAAMPLLTAVIVPAASLIPFVAGVSLLFLALLGGLAAHAGGASVTKGALRVTFWGALAMAVTAGVGALFGRVA
;
A
#
# COMPACT_ATOMS: atom_id res chain seq x y z
N MET A 1 -14.49 35.40 18.60
CA MET A 1 -15.07 34.42 17.62
C MET A 1 -13.90 33.86 16.82
N ALA A 2 -13.39 32.70 17.21
CA ALA A 2 -12.21 32.10 16.55
C ALA A 2 -12.66 31.50 15.23
N ILE A 3 -12.17 32.04 14.11
CA ILE A 3 -12.36 31.48 12.78
C ILE A 3 -11.46 30.25 12.73
N PHE A 4 -12.03 29.05 12.96
CA PHE A 4 -11.34 27.80 12.70
C PHE A 4 -11.13 27.69 11.19
N HIS A 5 -9.92 27.98 10.74
CA HIS A 5 -9.47 27.68 9.39
C HIS A 5 -9.41 26.15 9.26
N ARG A 6 -10.45 25.56 8.71
CA ARG A 6 -10.54 24.11 8.48
C ARG A 6 -9.80 23.80 7.19
N GLU A 7 -8.47 23.76 7.25
CA GLU A 7 -7.67 23.24 6.15
C GLU A 7 -7.99 21.76 5.96
N GLN A 8 -8.49 21.43 4.78
CA GLN A 8 -8.73 20.02 4.41
C GLN A 8 -7.40 19.41 3.99
N HIS A 9 -6.64 18.88 4.93
CA HIS A 9 -5.42 18.15 4.61
C HIS A 9 -5.76 16.86 3.85
N ARG A 10 -5.14 16.70 2.68
CA ARG A 10 -5.32 15.51 1.82
C ARG A 10 -4.73 14.23 2.42
N MET A 11 -3.95 14.35 3.50
CA MET A 11 -3.22 13.24 4.12
C MET A 11 -4.10 12.06 4.57
N GLN A 12 -5.33 12.31 5.04
CA GLN A 12 -6.26 11.24 5.42
C GLN A 12 -6.77 10.42 4.22
N ARG A 13 -6.75 10.98 3.01
CA ARG A 13 -7.15 10.27 1.78
C ARG A 13 -6.01 9.49 1.14
N ILE A 14 -4.76 9.78 1.51
CA ILE A 14 -3.57 9.20 0.88
C ILE A 14 -3.42 7.72 1.24
N GLY A 15 -3.80 7.28 2.43
CA GLY A 15 -3.59 5.91 2.89
C GLY A 15 -4.32 4.86 2.02
N TRP A 16 -5.64 4.95 1.93
CA TRP A 16 -6.43 3.99 1.16
C TRP A 16 -6.23 4.14 -0.35
N LEU A 17 -6.09 5.39 -0.85
CA LEU A 17 -5.82 5.64 -2.27
C LEU A 17 -4.47 5.05 -2.69
N ARG A 18 -3.44 5.19 -1.86
CA ARG A 18 -2.14 4.58 -2.09
C ARG A 18 -2.24 3.06 -2.17
N ALA A 19 -2.95 2.43 -1.24
CA ALA A 19 -3.14 0.99 -1.25
C ALA A 19 -3.91 0.50 -2.49
N ALA A 20 -4.99 1.21 -2.87
CA ALA A 20 -5.77 0.88 -4.06
C ALA A 20 -4.96 1.05 -5.35
N VAL A 21 -4.22 2.16 -5.48
CA VAL A 21 -3.35 2.42 -6.64
C VAL A 21 -2.22 1.41 -6.71
N LEU A 22 -1.58 1.09 -5.57
CA LEU A 22 -0.51 0.09 -5.51
C LEU A 22 -1.02 -1.28 -5.94
N GLY A 23 -2.15 -1.72 -5.38
CA GLY A 23 -2.76 -3.01 -5.74
C GLY A 23 -3.19 -3.08 -7.21
N ALA A 24 -3.85 -2.03 -7.73
CA ALA A 24 -4.25 -2.00 -9.14
C ALA A 24 -3.03 -1.97 -10.08
N ASN A 25 -2.00 -1.19 -9.76
CA ASN A 25 -0.75 -1.16 -10.52
C ASN A 25 -0.08 -2.54 -10.54
N ASP A 26 0.02 -3.19 -9.38
CA ASP A 26 0.60 -4.53 -9.27
C ASP A 26 -0.19 -5.56 -10.08
N GLY A 27 -1.52 -5.52 -9.99
CA GLY A 27 -2.41 -6.39 -10.76
C GLY A 27 -2.23 -6.23 -12.29
N ILE A 28 -2.15 -4.97 -12.78
CA ILE A 28 -1.90 -4.73 -14.21
C ILE A 28 -0.53 -5.24 -14.61
N VAL A 29 0.53 -4.85 -13.90
CA VAL A 29 1.91 -5.17 -14.28
C VAL A 29 2.17 -6.67 -14.19
N SER A 30 1.79 -7.32 -13.10
CA SER A 30 2.04 -8.75 -12.88
C SER A 30 1.30 -9.63 -13.89
N THR A 31 0.01 -9.37 -14.10
CA THR A 31 -0.81 -10.15 -15.02
C THR A 31 -0.45 -9.88 -16.48
N ALA A 32 -0.21 -8.62 -16.88
CA ALA A 32 0.25 -8.29 -18.23
C ALA A 32 1.61 -8.92 -18.51
N SER A 33 2.56 -8.82 -17.58
CA SER A 33 3.89 -9.43 -17.71
C SER A 33 3.80 -10.93 -17.87
N LEU A 34 2.98 -11.62 -17.06
CA LEU A 34 2.78 -13.06 -17.16
C LEU A 34 2.15 -13.46 -18.50
N VAL A 35 1.08 -12.77 -18.93
CA VAL A 35 0.42 -12.98 -20.22
C VAL A 35 1.41 -12.80 -21.39
N LEU A 36 2.17 -11.70 -21.37
CA LEU A 36 3.17 -11.44 -22.42
C LEU A 36 4.33 -12.44 -22.41
N GLY A 37 4.81 -12.83 -21.23
CA GLY A 37 5.85 -13.84 -21.09
C GLY A 37 5.45 -15.20 -21.66
N VAL A 38 4.25 -15.68 -21.28
CA VAL A 38 3.72 -16.97 -21.77
C VAL A 38 3.39 -16.91 -23.28
N ALA A 39 2.85 -15.77 -23.76
CA ALA A 39 2.61 -15.57 -25.20
C ALA A 39 3.92 -15.54 -26.00
N ALA A 40 4.97 -14.88 -25.49
CA ALA A 40 6.28 -14.83 -26.13
C ALA A 40 7.00 -16.19 -26.15
N ALA A 41 6.63 -17.11 -25.25
CA ALA A 41 7.06 -18.49 -25.26
C ALA A 41 6.31 -19.40 -26.27
N HIS A 42 5.49 -18.80 -27.15
CA HIS A 42 4.69 -19.50 -28.15
C HIS A 42 3.62 -20.46 -27.60
N ALA A 43 3.14 -20.24 -26.37
CA ALA A 43 2.05 -21.01 -25.81
C ALA A 43 0.75 -20.80 -26.60
N THR A 44 -0.17 -21.76 -26.50
CA THR A 44 -1.51 -21.63 -27.11
C THR A 44 -2.28 -20.49 -26.49
N HIS A 45 -3.22 -19.90 -27.23
CA HIS A 45 -4.05 -18.80 -26.72
C HIS A 45 -4.78 -19.18 -25.42
N SER A 46 -5.33 -20.41 -25.34
CA SER A 46 -5.94 -20.93 -24.12
C SER A 46 -4.93 -21.05 -22.96
N GLY A 47 -3.73 -21.49 -23.25
CA GLY A 47 -2.65 -21.56 -22.25
C GLY A 47 -2.29 -20.19 -21.68
N VAL A 48 -2.21 -19.17 -22.54
CA VAL A 48 -1.99 -17.77 -22.11
C VAL A 48 -3.11 -17.26 -21.21
N VAL A 49 -4.37 -17.50 -21.60
CA VAL A 49 -5.54 -17.08 -20.80
C VAL A 49 -5.59 -17.79 -19.45
N ILE A 50 -5.33 -19.11 -19.42
CA ILE A 50 -5.28 -19.88 -18.18
C ILE A 50 -4.17 -19.38 -17.27
N ALA A 51 -2.97 -19.14 -17.83
CA ALA A 51 -1.86 -18.58 -17.05
C ALA A 51 -2.20 -17.21 -16.48
N GLY A 52 -2.82 -16.32 -17.27
CA GLY A 52 -3.28 -15.02 -16.82
C GLY A 52 -4.33 -15.09 -15.70
N ALA A 53 -5.30 -16.00 -15.82
CA ALA A 53 -6.32 -16.24 -14.80
C ALA A 53 -5.71 -16.79 -13.49
N ALA A 54 -4.81 -17.77 -13.61
CA ALA A 54 -4.07 -18.29 -12.46
C ALA A 54 -3.20 -17.21 -11.81
N GLY A 55 -2.54 -16.36 -12.61
CA GLY A 55 -1.74 -15.24 -12.14
C GLY A 55 -2.58 -14.19 -11.40
N LEU A 56 -3.79 -13.87 -11.87
CA LEU A 56 -4.72 -12.99 -11.18
C LEU A 56 -5.08 -13.54 -9.80
N VAL A 57 -5.48 -14.80 -9.72
CA VAL A 57 -5.85 -15.44 -8.45
C VAL A 57 -4.66 -15.49 -7.50
N ALA A 58 -3.50 -15.95 -7.99
CA ALA A 58 -2.29 -16.05 -7.19
C ALA A 58 -1.82 -14.67 -6.70
N GLY A 59 -1.84 -13.65 -7.54
CA GLY A 59 -1.48 -12.27 -7.20
C GLY A 59 -2.43 -11.68 -6.15
N ALA A 60 -3.75 -11.82 -6.35
CA ALA A 60 -4.75 -11.34 -5.39
C ALA A 60 -4.60 -12.02 -4.03
N MET A 61 -4.42 -13.33 -4.00
CA MET A 61 -4.22 -14.09 -2.76
C MET A 61 -2.90 -13.77 -2.07
N SER A 62 -1.82 -13.61 -2.82
CA SER A 62 -0.50 -13.25 -2.30
C SER A 62 -0.54 -11.88 -1.62
N MET A 63 -1.13 -10.89 -2.29
CA MET A 63 -1.28 -9.54 -1.72
C MET A 63 -2.21 -9.53 -0.51
N ALA A 64 -3.32 -10.29 -0.55
CA ALA A 64 -4.21 -10.43 0.60
C ALA A 64 -3.49 -11.03 1.81
N ALA A 65 -2.75 -12.11 1.61
CA ALA A 65 -2.00 -12.76 2.68
C ALA A 65 -0.88 -11.88 3.23
N GLY A 66 -0.11 -11.22 2.35
CA GLY A 66 0.96 -10.31 2.73
C GLY A 66 0.45 -9.12 3.55
N GLU A 67 -0.65 -8.50 3.12
CA GLU A 67 -1.27 -7.37 3.82
C GLU A 67 -1.87 -7.80 5.16
N TYR A 68 -2.55 -8.96 5.20
CA TYR A 68 -3.07 -9.52 6.44
C TYR A 68 -1.96 -9.76 7.47
N VAL A 69 -0.88 -10.41 7.06
CA VAL A 69 0.26 -10.72 7.95
C VAL A 69 0.94 -9.43 8.42
N SER A 70 1.20 -8.50 7.52
CA SER A 70 1.84 -7.21 7.82
C SER A 70 1.05 -6.42 8.86
N VAL A 71 -0.26 -6.21 8.60
CA VAL A 71 -1.12 -5.43 9.51
C VAL A 71 -1.40 -6.17 10.81
N SER A 72 -1.46 -7.52 10.80
CA SER A 72 -1.56 -8.32 12.02
C SER A 72 -0.30 -8.19 12.88
N SER A 73 0.88 -8.29 12.28
CA SER A 73 2.16 -8.11 12.99
C SER A 73 2.26 -6.71 13.60
N GLN A 74 1.84 -5.68 12.87
CA GLN A 74 1.77 -4.32 13.40
C GLN A 74 0.84 -4.26 14.62
N ALA A 75 -0.36 -4.83 14.53
CA ALA A 75 -1.31 -4.87 15.65
C ALA A 75 -0.77 -5.61 16.87
N ASP A 76 -0.02 -6.69 16.65
CA ASP A 76 0.58 -7.47 17.73
C ASP A 76 1.72 -6.70 18.41
N THR A 77 2.55 -5.99 17.63
CA THR A 77 3.61 -5.10 18.15
C THR A 77 3.02 -3.97 18.96
N GLU A 78 2.03 -3.25 18.42
CA GLU A 78 1.35 -2.16 19.15
C GLU A 78 0.73 -2.65 20.48
N ARG A 79 0.13 -3.84 20.51
CA ARG A 79 -0.40 -4.42 21.73
C ARG A 79 0.69 -4.77 22.73
N ALA A 80 1.82 -5.31 22.27
CA ALA A 80 2.95 -5.65 23.11
C ALA A 80 3.58 -4.41 23.76
N ASP A 81 3.76 -3.34 22.96
CA ASP A 81 4.30 -2.07 23.44
C ASP A 81 3.36 -1.41 24.45
N VAL A 82 2.06 -1.35 24.17
CA VAL A 82 1.06 -0.84 25.15
C VAL A 82 1.02 -1.69 26.43
N ALA A 83 1.25 -3.00 26.33
CA ALA A 83 1.30 -3.86 27.51
C ALA A 83 2.58 -3.62 28.35
N LEU A 84 3.70 -3.31 27.70
CA LEU A 84 4.94 -2.92 28.37
C LEU A 84 4.75 -1.59 29.08
N GLU A 85 4.18 -0.62 28.40
CA GLU A 85 3.84 0.72 28.91
C GLU A 85 2.98 0.67 30.17
N ARG A 86 1.93 -0.15 30.16
CA ARG A 86 1.09 -0.38 31.34
C ARG A 86 1.86 -0.94 32.55
N LYS A 87 2.87 -1.77 32.31
CA LYS A 87 3.74 -2.29 33.36
C LYS A 87 4.66 -1.20 33.92
N GLY A 88 5.27 -0.38 33.06
CA GLY A 88 6.07 0.79 33.45
C GLY A 88 5.27 1.74 34.33
N LEU A 89 4.10 2.19 33.84
CA LEU A 89 3.18 3.06 34.56
C LEU A 89 2.73 2.54 35.93
N SER A 90 2.65 1.20 36.09
CA SER A 90 2.33 0.57 37.38
C SER A 90 3.53 0.44 38.32
N ALA A 91 4.75 0.37 37.78
CA ALA A 91 5.99 0.20 38.51
C ALA A 91 6.57 1.55 38.99
N ASP A 92 6.65 2.53 38.10
CA ASP A 92 7.23 3.86 38.38
C ASP A 92 6.46 4.98 37.67
N LYS A 93 5.28 5.30 38.20
CA LYS A 93 4.45 6.38 37.66
C LYS A 93 5.15 7.75 37.62
N LYS A 94 6.14 7.97 38.50
CA LYS A 94 6.87 9.24 38.54
C LYS A 94 7.89 9.31 37.42
N GLY A 95 8.66 8.25 37.20
CA GLY A 95 9.61 8.15 36.09
C GLY A 95 8.91 8.31 34.74
N GLU A 96 7.80 7.59 34.56
CA GLU A 96 6.98 7.71 33.34
C GLU A 96 6.45 9.13 33.09
N MET A 97 6.08 9.87 34.14
CA MET A 97 5.68 11.27 34.02
C MET A 97 6.85 12.18 33.60
N GLU A 98 8.06 11.90 34.13
CA GLU A 98 9.28 12.64 33.76
C GLU A 98 9.68 12.32 32.31
N GLU A 99 9.48 11.08 31.85
CA GLU A 99 9.70 10.65 30.47
C GLU A 99 8.77 11.36 29.49
N LEU A 100 7.46 11.33 29.76
CA LEU A 100 6.48 12.05 28.97
C LEU A 100 6.76 13.57 28.92
N ALA A 101 7.15 14.17 30.05
CA ALA A 101 7.56 15.56 30.10
C ALA A 101 8.81 15.81 29.22
N GLY A 102 9.78 14.89 29.24
CA GLY A 102 10.99 14.94 28.41
C GLY A 102 10.69 15.00 26.92
N ILE A 103 9.66 14.28 26.45
CA ILE A 103 9.19 14.33 25.05
C ILE A 103 8.74 15.75 24.69
N TYR A 104 7.99 16.42 25.56
CA TYR A 104 7.52 17.79 25.33
C TYR A 104 8.65 18.83 25.41
N VAL A 105 9.64 18.63 26.31
CA VAL A 105 10.85 19.44 26.35
C VAL A 105 11.63 19.31 25.02
N GLY A 106 11.77 18.08 24.50
CA GLY A 106 12.37 17.83 23.18
C GLY A 106 11.63 18.51 22.02
N ARG A 107 10.36 18.80 22.19
CA ARG A 107 9.50 19.56 21.24
C ARG A 107 9.59 21.08 21.45
N GLY A 108 10.42 21.56 22.39
CA GLY A 108 10.64 22.99 22.64
C GLY A 108 9.77 23.64 23.72
N ILE A 109 9.06 22.84 24.54
CA ILE A 109 8.28 23.35 25.66
C ILE A 109 9.20 23.57 26.87
N ASP A 110 8.97 24.64 27.63
CA ASP A 110 9.65 24.90 28.90
C ASP A 110 9.53 23.71 29.86
N PRO A 111 10.59 23.30 30.57
CA PRO A 111 10.55 22.11 31.43
C PRO A 111 9.47 22.13 32.50
N ALA A 112 9.20 23.29 33.11
CA ALA A 112 8.17 23.38 34.14
C ALA A 112 6.76 23.22 33.53
N LEU A 113 6.54 23.82 32.37
CA LEU A 113 5.30 23.67 31.62
C LEU A 113 5.11 22.26 31.08
N ALA A 114 6.18 21.63 30.56
CA ALA A 114 6.17 20.27 30.06
C ALA A 114 5.76 19.26 31.15
N MET A 115 6.28 19.43 32.37
CA MET A 115 5.89 18.60 33.53
C MET A 115 4.40 18.79 33.89
N GLU A 116 3.90 20.00 33.81
CA GLU A 116 2.46 20.27 34.10
C GLU A 116 1.57 19.67 32.99
N VAL A 117 1.99 19.74 31.73
CA VAL A 117 1.29 19.10 30.61
C VAL A 117 1.26 17.58 30.79
N ALA A 118 2.40 16.95 31.09
CA ALA A 118 2.49 15.51 31.33
C ALA A 118 1.58 15.09 32.49
N ARG A 119 1.59 15.83 33.60
CA ARG A 119 0.73 15.59 34.76
C ARG A 119 -0.76 15.59 34.41
N GLN A 120 -1.20 16.57 33.61
CA GLN A 120 -2.61 16.69 33.21
C GLN A 120 -3.01 15.59 32.21
N LEU A 121 -2.17 15.27 31.25
CA LEU A 121 -2.42 14.19 30.29
C LEU A 121 -2.52 12.83 31.00
N MET A 122 -1.58 12.53 31.90
CA MET A 122 -1.59 11.27 32.65
C MET A 122 -2.75 11.19 33.66
N ALA A 123 -3.25 12.32 34.14
CA ALA A 123 -4.45 12.34 34.98
C ALA A 123 -5.73 12.01 34.19
N HIS A 124 -5.75 12.33 32.90
CA HIS A 124 -6.87 12.05 32.00
C HIS A 124 -6.81 10.61 31.45
N ASP A 125 -5.71 10.25 30.80
CA ASP A 125 -5.46 8.91 30.23
C ASP A 125 -3.95 8.68 30.11
N SER A 126 -3.36 8.06 31.12
CA SER A 126 -1.91 7.82 31.16
C SER A 126 -1.42 6.93 30.04
N VAL A 127 -2.09 5.80 29.80
CA VAL A 127 -1.70 4.83 28.75
C VAL A 127 -1.89 5.47 27.36
N GLY A 128 -2.98 6.15 27.14
CA GLY A 128 -3.23 6.81 25.84
C GLY A 128 -2.29 7.98 25.57
N ALA A 129 -1.82 8.69 26.60
CA ALA A 129 -0.83 9.76 26.45
C ALA A 129 0.51 9.20 25.98
N HIS A 130 1.05 8.17 26.63
CA HIS A 130 2.28 7.50 26.24
C HIS A 130 2.14 6.82 24.87
N ALA A 131 1.07 6.03 24.65
CA ALA A 131 0.82 5.38 23.38
C ALA A 131 0.85 6.37 22.20
N ARG A 132 0.29 7.57 22.37
CA ARG A 132 0.25 8.59 21.32
C ARG A 132 1.56 9.33 21.17
N ASP A 133 2.17 9.79 22.26
CA ASP A 133 3.26 10.77 22.22
C ASP A 133 4.64 10.11 22.20
N GLU A 134 4.79 8.92 22.75
CA GLU A 134 6.01 8.10 22.77
C GLU A 134 6.00 7.04 21.67
N LEU A 135 4.96 6.19 21.63
CA LEU A 135 4.89 5.07 20.69
C LEU A 135 4.32 5.47 19.32
N GLY A 136 3.75 6.66 19.18
CA GLY A 136 3.13 7.12 17.93
C GLY A 136 1.85 6.37 17.55
N ILE A 137 1.26 5.62 18.47
CA ILE A 137 0.06 4.82 18.24
C ILE A 137 -1.17 5.74 18.24
N SER A 138 -1.89 5.77 17.12
CA SER A 138 -3.09 6.58 16.97
C SER A 138 -4.36 5.77 17.21
N ALA A 139 -5.14 6.13 18.22
CA ALA A 139 -6.47 5.54 18.44
C ALA A 139 -7.46 5.78 17.29
N LEU A 140 -7.18 6.77 16.42
CA LEU A 140 -8.03 7.10 15.27
C LEU A 140 -7.86 6.14 14.09
N LEU A 141 -6.76 5.38 14.03
CA LEU A 141 -6.40 4.50 12.91
C LEU A 141 -5.94 3.11 13.41
N PRO A 142 -6.80 2.36 14.11
CA PRO A 142 -6.43 1.02 14.57
C PRO A 142 -6.16 0.09 13.40
N PRO A 143 -5.16 -0.80 13.50
CA PRO A 143 -4.88 -1.81 12.47
C PRO A 143 -6.11 -2.68 12.19
N ARG A 144 -6.44 -2.88 10.90
CA ARG A 144 -7.60 -3.68 10.45
C ARG A 144 -7.16 -4.74 9.43
N PRO A 145 -6.57 -5.86 9.86
CA PRO A 145 -5.94 -6.83 8.96
C PRO A 145 -6.87 -7.39 7.87
N ILE A 146 -8.10 -7.78 8.23
CA ILE A 146 -9.07 -8.34 7.29
C ILE A 146 -9.49 -7.30 6.26
N GLN A 147 -9.76 -6.08 6.69
CA GLN A 147 -10.13 -5.00 5.77
C GLN A 147 -8.99 -4.66 4.82
N ALA A 148 -7.77 -4.60 5.32
CA ALA A 148 -6.57 -4.35 4.52
C ALA A 148 -6.38 -5.46 3.46
N ALA A 149 -6.46 -6.73 3.86
CA ALA A 149 -6.34 -7.89 2.99
C ALA A 149 -7.39 -7.88 1.86
N LEU A 150 -8.66 -7.68 2.19
CA LEU A 150 -9.75 -7.67 1.20
C LEU A 150 -9.64 -6.49 0.23
N THR A 151 -9.27 -5.32 0.73
CA THR A 151 -9.06 -4.13 -0.10
C THR A 151 -7.91 -4.34 -1.07
N SER A 152 -6.80 -4.90 -0.60
CA SER A 152 -5.63 -5.21 -1.41
C SER A 152 -5.94 -6.25 -2.48
N ALA A 153 -6.56 -7.37 -2.11
CA ALA A 153 -6.99 -8.39 -3.05
C ALA A 153 -7.93 -7.84 -4.14
N GLY A 154 -8.91 -7.04 -3.74
CA GLY A 154 -9.85 -6.40 -4.66
C GLY A 154 -9.16 -5.43 -5.63
N ALA A 155 -8.22 -4.63 -5.15
CA ALA A 155 -7.47 -3.70 -5.98
C ALA A 155 -6.60 -4.43 -7.02
N VAL A 156 -5.90 -5.50 -6.60
CA VAL A 156 -5.13 -6.37 -7.52
C VAL A 156 -6.03 -7.04 -8.54
N ALA A 157 -7.16 -7.62 -8.11
CA ALA A 157 -8.08 -8.30 -9.01
C ALA A 157 -8.65 -7.37 -10.09
N VAL A 158 -9.02 -6.13 -9.70
CA VAL A 158 -9.50 -5.12 -10.65
C VAL A 158 -8.40 -4.72 -11.63
N GLY A 159 -7.18 -4.49 -11.16
CA GLY A 159 -6.04 -4.19 -12.03
C GLY A 159 -5.73 -5.33 -12.99
N ALA A 160 -5.64 -6.56 -12.50
CA ALA A 160 -5.33 -7.76 -13.27
C ALA A 160 -6.42 -8.15 -14.28
N ALA A 161 -7.68 -7.78 -14.00
CA ALA A 161 -8.79 -8.05 -14.93
C ALA A 161 -8.59 -7.36 -16.29
N MET A 162 -7.93 -6.20 -16.34
CA MET A 162 -7.76 -5.45 -17.59
C MET A 162 -6.88 -6.19 -18.62
N PRO A 163 -5.62 -6.57 -18.31
CA PRO A 163 -4.81 -7.35 -19.24
C PRO A 163 -5.40 -8.73 -19.54
N LEU A 164 -6.04 -9.37 -18.56
CA LEU A 164 -6.69 -10.67 -18.75
C LEU A 164 -7.87 -10.58 -19.72
N LEU A 165 -8.78 -9.62 -19.55
CA LEU A 165 -9.89 -9.40 -20.48
C LEU A 165 -9.38 -9.06 -21.89
N THR A 166 -8.33 -8.26 -21.99
CA THR A 166 -7.69 -7.98 -23.29
C THR A 166 -7.18 -9.27 -23.92
N ALA A 167 -6.53 -10.13 -23.14
CA ALA A 167 -6.02 -11.41 -23.64
C ALA A 167 -7.13 -12.37 -24.09
N VAL A 168 -8.29 -12.35 -23.43
CA VAL A 168 -9.46 -13.18 -23.80
C VAL A 168 -10.10 -12.71 -25.12
N ILE A 169 -10.20 -11.40 -25.33
CA ILE A 169 -10.93 -10.80 -26.46
C ILE A 169 -10.08 -10.76 -27.73
N VAL A 170 -8.78 -10.51 -27.60
CA VAL A 170 -7.88 -10.27 -28.74
C VAL A 170 -7.39 -11.57 -29.34
N PRO A 171 -7.41 -11.73 -30.68
CA PRO A 171 -6.85 -12.91 -31.36
C PRO A 171 -5.35 -13.09 -31.06
N ALA A 172 -4.89 -14.35 -31.04
CA ALA A 172 -3.50 -14.70 -30.70
C ALA A 172 -2.45 -13.91 -31.50
N ALA A 173 -2.69 -13.68 -32.80
CA ALA A 173 -1.76 -12.96 -33.68
C ALA A 173 -1.49 -11.49 -33.24
N SER A 174 -2.43 -10.86 -32.54
CA SER A 174 -2.35 -9.47 -32.09
C SER A 174 -2.25 -9.33 -30.58
N LEU A 175 -2.16 -10.44 -29.84
CA LEU A 175 -2.26 -10.47 -28.39
C LEU A 175 -1.17 -9.61 -27.72
N ILE A 176 0.09 -9.82 -28.10
CA ILE A 176 1.23 -9.11 -27.47
C ILE A 176 1.10 -7.59 -27.59
N PRO A 177 0.94 -6.98 -28.79
CA PRO A 177 0.87 -5.53 -28.90
C PRO A 177 -0.39 -4.94 -28.22
N PHE A 178 -1.53 -5.63 -28.27
CA PHE A 178 -2.74 -5.12 -27.63
C PHE A 178 -2.67 -5.19 -26.10
N VAL A 179 -2.23 -6.32 -25.52
CA VAL A 179 -2.08 -6.42 -24.05
C VAL A 179 -1.05 -5.42 -23.55
N ALA A 180 0.10 -5.28 -24.22
CA ALA A 180 1.10 -4.29 -23.85
C ALA A 180 0.54 -2.85 -23.95
N GLY A 181 -0.05 -2.48 -25.08
CA GLY A 181 -0.56 -1.14 -25.32
C GLY A 181 -1.67 -0.73 -24.34
N VAL A 182 -2.67 -1.60 -24.15
CA VAL A 182 -3.77 -1.36 -23.22
C VAL A 182 -3.25 -1.27 -21.78
N SER A 183 -2.36 -2.17 -21.36
CA SER A 183 -1.78 -2.13 -20.02
C SER A 183 -0.99 -0.84 -19.77
N LEU A 184 -0.16 -0.40 -20.72
CA LEU A 184 0.59 0.86 -20.62
C LEU A 184 -0.33 2.07 -20.54
N LEU A 185 -1.43 2.08 -21.31
CA LEU A 185 -2.44 3.14 -21.23
C LEU A 185 -3.07 3.22 -19.84
N PHE A 186 -3.51 2.07 -19.29
CA PHE A 186 -4.11 2.03 -17.95
C PHE A 186 -3.10 2.40 -16.86
N LEU A 187 -1.83 2.00 -16.99
CA LEU A 187 -0.76 2.40 -16.07
C LEU A 187 -0.51 3.91 -16.11
N ALA A 188 -0.52 4.52 -17.31
CA ALA A 188 -0.39 5.97 -17.46
C ALA A 188 -1.56 6.71 -16.81
N LEU A 189 -2.80 6.24 -17.05
CA LEU A 189 -4.00 6.81 -16.44
C LEU A 189 -3.97 6.67 -14.91
N LEU A 190 -3.64 5.49 -14.39
CA LEU A 190 -3.56 5.21 -12.95
C LEU A 190 -2.50 6.08 -12.28
N GLY A 191 -1.29 6.16 -12.87
CA GLY A 191 -0.21 6.99 -12.36
C GLY A 191 -0.54 8.49 -12.41
N GLY A 192 -1.23 8.94 -13.46
CA GLY A 192 -1.71 10.31 -13.59
C GLY A 192 -2.80 10.65 -12.57
N LEU A 193 -3.80 9.79 -12.40
CA LEU A 193 -4.88 9.95 -11.41
C LEU A 193 -4.34 9.96 -9.98
N ALA A 194 -3.42 9.06 -9.66
CA ALA A 194 -2.78 9.02 -8.35
C ALA A 194 -1.99 10.30 -8.04
N ALA A 195 -1.22 10.80 -9.02
CA ALA A 195 -0.49 12.06 -8.89
C ALA A 195 -1.45 13.25 -8.74
N HIS A 196 -2.53 13.32 -9.52
CA HIS A 196 -3.54 14.36 -9.41
C HIS A 196 -4.21 14.38 -8.03
N ALA A 197 -4.64 13.21 -7.54
CA ALA A 197 -5.25 13.09 -6.22
C ALA A 197 -4.30 13.50 -5.08
N GLY A 198 -3.00 13.20 -5.24
CA GLY A 198 -1.94 13.61 -4.30
C GLY A 198 -1.49 15.07 -4.46
N GLY A 199 -1.97 15.79 -5.48
CA GLY A 199 -1.55 17.18 -5.75
C GLY A 199 -0.16 17.29 -6.39
N ALA A 200 0.36 16.18 -6.97
CA ALA A 200 1.64 16.12 -7.65
C ALA A 200 1.49 16.29 -9.17
N SER A 201 2.62 16.36 -9.87
CA SER A 201 2.64 16.47 -11.34
C SER A 201 2.10 15.19 -11.99
N VAL A 202 0.97 15.33 -12.70
CA VAL A 202 0.29 14.23 -13.41
C VAL A 202 1.22 13.57 -14.42
N THR A 203 1.95 14.36 -15.22
CA THR A 203 2.89 13.85 -16.23
C THR A 203 4.00 13.03 -15.61
N LYS A 204 4.62 13.52 -14.50
CA LYS A 204 5.68 12.78 -13.81
C LYS A 204 5.15 11.47 -13.20
N GLY A 205 3.93 11.49 -12.65
CA GLY A 205 3.27 10.30 -12.11
C GLY A 205 2.98 9.26 -13.19
N ALA A 206 2.38 9.67 -14.29
CA ALA A 206 2.09 8.82 -15.44
C ALA A 206 3.37 8.20 -16.02
N LEU A 207 4.38 9.03 -16.34
CA LEU A 207 5.65 8.55 -16.90
C LEU A 207 6.37 7.55 -15.99
N ARG A 208 6.40 7.78 -14.70
CA ARG A 208 7.04 6.89 -13.74
C ARG A 208 6.41 5.50 -13.76
N VAL A 209 5.09 5.43 -13.65
CA VAL A 209 4.37 4.17 -13.58
C VAL A 209 4.47 3.42 -14.92
N THR A 210 4.29 4.12 -16.03
CA THR A 210 4.37 3.55 -17.39
C THR A 210 5.77 3.01 -17.69
N PHE A 211 6.83 3.73 -17.31
CA PHE A 211 8.20 3.30 -17.54
C PHE A 211 8.52 1.97 -16.82
N TRP A 212 8.21 1.90 -15.52
CA TRP A 212 8.48 0.67 -14.76
C TRP A 212 7.59 -0.49 -15.22
N GLY A 213 6.34 -0.24 -15.58
CA GLY A 213 5.45 -1.24 -16.15
C GLY A 213 5.94 -1.75 -17.51
N ALA A 214 6.38 -0.86 -18.40
CA ALA A 214 6.96 -1.23 -19.69
C ALA A 214 8.23 -2.09 -19.52
N LEU A 215 9.10 -1.70 -18.60
CA LEU A 215 10.32 -2.45 -18.29
C LEU A 215 10.00 -3.87 -17.79
N ALA A 216 9.08 -3.99 -16.83
CA ALA A 216 8.67 -5.29 -16.29
C ALA A 216 8.12 -6.22 -17.40
N MET A 217 7.19 -5.67 -18.22
CA MET A 217 6.63 -6.42 -19.35
C MET A 217 7.68 -6.81 -20.39
N ALA A 218 8.61 -5.92 -20.73
CA ALA A 218 9.68 -6.20 -21.69
C ALA A 218 10.64 -7.28 -21.19
N VAL A 219 11.05 -7.20 -19.92
CA VAL A 219 11.92 -8.23 -19.30
C VAL A 219 11.22 -9.59 -19.29
N THR A 220 9.96 -9.63 -18.87
CA THR A 220 9.23 -10.91 -18.79
C THR A 220 8.96 -11.50 -20.18
N ALA A 221 8.61 -10.67 -21.16
CA ALA A 221 8.47 -11.12 -22.55
C ALA A 221 9.81 -11.64 -23.12
N GLY A 222 10.92 -10.98 -22.79
CA GLY A 222 12.27 -11.42 -23.16
C GLY A 222 12.62 -12.80 -22.56
N VAL A 223 12.30 -13.01 -21.28
CA VAL A 223 12.44 -14.33 -20.62
C VAL A 223 11.58 -15.38 -21.33
N GLY A 224 10.31 -15.06 -21.61
CA GLY A 224 9.41 -15.96 -22.34
C GLY A 224 9.94 -16.35 -23.71
N ALA A 225 10.42 -15.38 -24.49
CA ALA A 225 11.01 -15.64 -25.82
C ALA A 225 12.30 -16.49 -25.77
N LEU A 226 13.08 -16.34 -24.69
CA LEU A 226 14.29 -17.17 -24.49
C LEU A 226 13.94 -18.63 -24.22
N PHE A 227 13.03 -18.87 -23.29
CA PHE A 227 12.61 -20.21 -22.90
C PHE A 227 11.76 -20.89 -23.99
N GLY A 228 10.92 -20.14 -24.70
CA GLY A 228 10.13 -20.66 -25.81
C GLY A 228 10.96 -21.15 -27.04
N ARG A 229 12.27 -20.82 -27.09
CA ARG A 229 13.20 -21.35 -28.12
C ARG A 229 13.89 -22.63 -27.68
N VAL A 230 13.85 -22.96 -26.42
CA VAL A 230 14.59 -24.09 -25.83
C VAL A 230 13.65 -25.25 -25.51
N ALA A 231 12.35 -24.96 -25.29
CA ALA A 231 11.29 -25.94 -25.08
C ALA A 231 10.65 -26.38 -26.41
#